data_fe767947b408aa2e8d541b9cac0f6738
#
_entry.id   fe767947b408aa2e8d541b9cac0f6738
#
_cell.length_a   1.000
_cell.length_b   1.000
_cell.length_c   1.000
_cell.angle_alpha   90.00
_cell.angle_beta   90.00
_cell.angle_gamma   90.00
#
_symmetry.space_group_name_H-M   'P 1'
#
loop_
_entity.id
_entity.type
_entity.pdbx_description
1 polymer ?
#
loop_
_entity_poly.entity_id
_entity_poly.type
_entity_poly.pdbx_seq_one_letter_code
_entity_poly.pdbx_strand_id
1 'polypeptide(L)'
;MTLVTLENVMKQKNNQFILKNISLILNENDQIGIKMTHEESQLLFKLIMGKIAPSSGTIECQTTGLLSEMKDDGLYEHLTVSSYLKFFKKIANYPASLDSQLEAFSLLDVWQTKIKQLNPDQRKRVSLFRLFLFQPQVLLIESPLTNLTDEGIELYLRALEYIRQQKIAILFTAYYIEELFLVSKDIYRYQRNTGLEKTDLLSEDSALPSENESQQLQPKNVFKVACKLADKTIFFSPNEIDYIESINSVSNIRIGEEYFPSVLTMTELEEKLAHFGFFRCHRSYLVNLQRISELISYSKNSYTLILKGTSANKLPLSRTRLEEMKQLIEG
;
A
#
# COMPACT_ATOMS: atom_id res chain seq x y z
N MET A 1 18.10 -19.98 -1.61
CA MET A 1 19.08 -19.57 -2.66
C MET A 1 18.89 -18.10 -2.93
N THR A 2 19.98 -17.32 -3.06
CA THR A 2 19.88 -15.89 -3.41
C THR A 2 19.59 -15.77 -4.91
N LEU A 3 18.63 -14.93 -5.27
CA LEU A 3 18.19 -14.71 -6.66
C LEU A 3 18.64 -13.36 -7.20
N VAL A 4 18.56 -12.32 -6.38
CA VAL A 4 18.95 -10.96 -6.75
C VAL A 4 19.67 -10.31 -5.58
N THR A 5 20.82 -9.69 -5.85
CA THR A 5 21.57 -8.89 -4.87
C THR A 5 21.78 -7.49 -5.43
N LEU A 6 21.43 -6.48 -4.65
CA LEU A 6 21.68 -5.08 -4.91
C LEU A 6 22.65 -4.57 -3.84
N GLU A 7 23.77 -3.95 -4.24
CA GLU A 7 24.75 -3.39 -3.31
C GLU A 7 25.01 -1.92 -3.63
N ASN A 8 24.61 -1.03 -2.73
CA ASN A 8 24.80 0.42 -2.81
C ASN A 8 24.40 1.01 -4.17
N VAL A 9 23.31 0.50 -4.74
CA VAL A 9 22.86 0.89 -6.08
C VAL A 9 22.37 2.32 -6.08
N MET A 10 22.87 3.10 -7.03
CA MET A 10 22.46 4.48 -7.26
C MET A 10 22.09 4.69 -8.73
N LYS A 11 21.12 5.55 -8.98
CA LYS A 11 20.75 5.97 -10.33
C LYS A 11 20.49 7.47 -10.40
N GLN A 12 21.19 8.13 -11.31
CA GLN A 12 20.97 9.52 -11.67
C GLN A 12 20.15 9.64 -12.96
N LYS A 13 19.36 10.70 -13.03
CA LYS A 13 18.65 11.15 -14.21
C LYS A 13 18.69 12.69 -14.20
N ASN A 14 19.13 13.31 -15.29
CA ASN A 14 19.23 14.77 -15.39
C ASN A 14 20.01 15.42 -14.23
N ASN A 15 21.17 14.89 -13.86
CA ASN A 15 22.02 15.32 -12.74
C ASN A 15 21.37 15.26 -11.34
N GLN A 16 20.22 14.61 -11.20
CA GLN A 16 19.60 14.37 -9.91
C GLN A 16 19.57 12.87 -9.59
N PHE A 17 19.89 12.52 -8.35
CA PHE A 17 19.74 11.15 -7.87
C PHE A 17 18.26 10.85 -7.66
N ILE A 18 17.73 9.90 -8.42
CA ILE A 18 16.38 9.36 -8.22
C ILE A 18 16.45 8.18 -7.24
N LEU A 19 17.43 7.29 -7.43
CA LEU A 19 17.70 6.21 -6.50
C LEU A 19 19.09 6.37 -5.91
N LYS A 20 19.23 6.17 -4.59
CA LYS A 20 20.46 6.30 -3.85
C LYS A 20 20.56 5.28 -2.74
N ASN A 21 21.73 4.65 -2.60
CA ASN A 21 22.05 3.70 -1.53
C ASN A 21 21.05 2.55 -1.38
N ILE A 22 20.63 1.93 -2.50
CA ILE A 22 19.75 0.77 -2.44
C ILE A 22 20.59 -0.49 -2.28
N SER A 23 20.45 -1.15 -1.13
CA SER A 23 21.03 -2.46 -0.87
C SER A 23 19.92 -3.41 -0.45
N LEU A 24 19.77 -4.53 -1.17
CA LEU A 24 18.70 -5.49 -0.95
C LEU A 24 19.15 -6.88 -1.42
N ILE A 25 18.77 -7.90 -0.68
CA ILE A 25 18.94 -9.30 -1.07
C ILE A 25 17.55 -9.90 -1.19
N LEU A 26 17.28 -10.54 -2.32
CA LEU A 26 16.04 -11.27 -2.58
C LEU A 26 16.38 -12.76 -2.75
N ASN A 27 15.88 -13.60 -1.86
CA ASN A 27 16.03 -15.03 -1.89
C ASN A 27 14.79 -15.73 -2.45
N GLU A 28 14.91 -17.03 -2.71
CA GLU A 28 13.75 -17.86 -3.05
C GLU A 28 12.64 -17.70 -2.00
N ASN A 29 11.41 -17.60 -2.46
CA ASN A 29 10.23 -17.49 -1.62
C ASN A 29 10.13 -16.21 -0.77
N ASP A 30 11.04 -15.27 -0.95
CA ASP A 30 10.95 -13.97 -0.27
C ASP A 30 9.76 -13.15 -0.81
N GLN A 31 9.19 -12.36 0.09
CA GLN A 31 8.11 -11.41 -0.23
C GLN A 31 8.41 -10.09 0.43
N ILE A 32 9.06 -9.26 -0.33
CA ILE A 32 9.56 -7.99 0.11
C ILE A 32 8.70 -6.88 -0.47
N GLY A 33 8.25 -5.96 0.37
CA GLY A 33 7.58 -4.74 0.00
C GLY A 33 8.46 -3.54 0.17
N ILE A 34 8.49 -2.61 -0.79
CA ILE A 34 9.21 -1.36 -0.67
C ILE A 34 8.24 -0.19 -0.91
N LYS A 35 8.08 0.65 0.12
CA LYS A 35 7.38 1.92 -0.06
C LYS A 35 8.23 2.88 -0.85
N MET A 36 7.76 3.26 -2.04
CA MET A 36 8.44 4.22 -2.94
C MET A 36 7.46 4.81 -3.95
N THR A 37 7.87 5.88 -4.61
CA THR A 37 7.07 6.51 -5.67
C THR A 37 7.05 5.69 -6.95
N HIS A 38 6.11 5.97 -7.84
CA HIS A 38 6.01 5.30 -9.14
C HIS A 38 7.31 5.46 -9.97
N GLU A 39 7.90 6.65 -10.03
CA GLU A 39 9.14 6.88 -10.80
C GLU A 39 10.31 6.05 -10.23
N GLU A 40 10.45 6.01 -8.91
CA GLU A 40 11.48 5.23 -8.22
C GLU A 40 11.28 3.73 -8.45
N SER A 41 10.05 3.26 -8.36
CA SER A 41 9.66 1.85 -8.61
C SER A 41 10.00 1.40 -10.04
N GLN A 42 9.56 2.16 -11.04
CA GLN A 42 9.84 1.87 -12.44
C GLN A 42 11.35 1.85 -12.74
N LEU A 43 12.09 2.75 -12.12
CA LEU A 43 13.54 2.84 -12.29
C LEU A 43 14.25 1.64 -11.64
N LEU A 44 13.83 1.26 -10.42
CA LEU A 44 14.35 0.09 -9.72
C LEU A 44 14.10 -1.20 -10.51
N PHE A 45 12.87 -1.39 -11.03
CA PHE A 45 12.54 -2.57 -11.83
C PHE A 45 13.36 -2.65 -13.11
N LYS A 46 13.55 -1.52 -13.82
CA LYS A 46 14.40 -1.47 -15.01
C LYS A 46 15.87 -1.82 -14.72
N LEU A 47 16.38 -1.40 -13.54
CA LEU A 47 17.72 -1.76 -13.08
C LEU A 47 17.82 -3.25 -12.78
N ILE A 48 16.91 -3.82 -12.01
CA ILE A 48 16.88 -5.26 -11.67
C ILE A 48 16.74 -6.12 -12.93
N MET A 49 15.92 -5.68 -13.89
CA MET A 49 15.74 -6.39 -15.17
C MET A 49 16.93 -6.22 -16.14
N GLY A 50 17.98 -5.48 -15.77
CA GLY A 50 19.13 -5.22 -16.63
C GLY A 50 18.83 -4.34 -17.85
N LYS A 51 17.65 -3.68 -17.91
CA LYS A 51 17.26 -2.78 -19.03
C LYS A 51 18.05 -1.49 -19.04
N ILE A 52 18.58 -1.09 -17.90
CA ILE A 52 19.45 0.08 -17.72
C ILE A 52 20.54 -0.27 -16.71
N ALA A 53 21.71 0.33 -16.86
CA ALA A 53 22.81 0.18 -15.90
C ALA A 53 22.67 1.15 -14.72
N PRO A 54 23.11 0.79 -13.51
CA PRO A 54 23.23 1.70 -12.38
C PRO A 54 24.27 2.78 -12.65
N SER A 55 24.17 3.93 -11.99
CA SER A 55 25.22 4.98 -12.03
C SER A 55 26.39 4.63 -11.11
N SER A 56 26.15 3.91 -10.03
CA SER A 56 27.12 3.27 -9.14
C SER A 56 26.48 2.11 -8.37
N GLY A 57 27.31 1.30 -7.72
CA GLY A 57 26.88 0.08 -7.05
C GLY A 57 26.81 -1.10 -8.02
N THR A 58 26.47 -2.27 -7.49
CA THR A 58 26.39 -3.54 -8.24
C THR A 58 25.02 -4.19 -8.15
N ILE A 59 24.65 -4.86 -9.23
CA ILE A 59 23.42 -5.65 -9.30
C ILE A 59 23.80 -7.02 -9.84
N GLU A 60 23.58 -8.04 -9.02
CA GLU A 60 23.80 -9.44 -9.40
C GLU A 60 22.46 -10.16 -9.47
N CYS A 61 22.13 -10.70 -10.65
CA CYS A 61 20.94 -11.54 -10.85
C CYS A 61 21.41 -12.97 -11.15
N GLN A 62 21.13 -13.90 -10.25
CA GLN A 62 21.46 -15.32 -10.39
C GLN A 62 20.33 -16.10 -11.07
N THR A 63 19.32 -15.42 -11.60
CA THR A 63 18.19 -16.01 -12.30
C THR A 63 17.93 -15.35 -13.64
N THR A 64 17.50 -16.14 -14.62
CA THR A 64 16.97 -15.66 -15.90
C THR A 64 15.44 -15.58 -15.91
N GLY A 65 14.80 -16.20 -14.90
CA GLY A 65 13.33 -16.22 -14.74
C GLY A 65 12.77 -15.01 -13.99
N LEU A 66 13.09 -13.80 -14.44
CA LEU A 66 12.63 -12.55 -13.83
C LEU A 66 11.60 -11.86 -14.70
N LEU A 67 10.41 -11.63 -14.16
CA LEU A 67 9.30 -10.94 -14.85
C LEU A 67 8.79 -9.77 -14.03
N SER A 68 8.24 -8.77 -14.72
CA SER A 68 7.58 -7.63 -14.10
C SER A 68 6.15 -7.52 -14.60
N GLU A 69 5.21 -7.26 -13.69
CA GLU A 69 3.88 -6.80 -14.06
C GLU A 69 4.01 -5.37 -14.60
N MET A 70 3.61 -5.15 -15.85
CA MET A 70 3.65 -3.84 -16.49
C MET A 70 2.25 -3.24 -16.52
N LYS A 71 2.12 -1.97 -16.15
CA LYS A 71 0.84 -1.26 -16.10
C LYS A 71 0.11 -1.25 -17.45
N ASP A 72 0.86 -1.17 -18.55
CA ASP A 72 0.35 -1.11 -19.90
C ASP A 72 0.55 -2.41 -20.68
N ASP A 73 0.64 -3.52 -19.98
CA ASP A 73 0.81 -4.82 -20.58
C ASP A 73 -0.51 -5.24 -21.27
N GLY A 74 -0.62 -4.83 -22.51
CA GLY A 74 -1.83 -4.92 -23.32
C GLY A 74 -2.42 -6.32 -23.32
N LEU A 75 -3.48 -6.51 -22.58
CA LEU A 75 -4.35 -7.67 -22.71
C LEU A 75 -4.99 -7.62 -24.09
N TYR A 76 -4.99 -8.72 -24.82
CA TYR A 76 -5.62 -8.79 -26.16
C TYR A 76 -7.14 -8.74 -26.03
N GLU A 77 -7.70 -7.56 -26.08
CA GLU A 77 -9.09 -7.24 -25.73
C GLU A 77 -10.15 -8.06 -26.48
N HIS A 78 -9.86 -8.48 -27.71
CA HIS A 78 -10.79 -9.22 -28.53
C HIS A 78 -10.80 -10.74 -28.27
N LEU A 79 -9.79 -11.25 -27.56
CA LEU A 79 -9.72 -12.65 -27.16
C LEU A 79 -10.59 -12.91 -25.96
N THR A 80 -11.08 -14.15 -25.82
CA THR A 80 -11.60 -14.64 -24.56
C THR A 80 -10.46 -14.94 -23.60
N VAL A 81 -10.72 -14.93 -22.27
CA VAL A 81 -9.75 -15.34 -21.25
C VAL A 81 -9.15 -16.70 -21.59
N SER A 82 -9.99 -17.64 -22.00
CA SER A 82 -9.59 -18.98 -22.45
C SER A 82 -8.58 -18.93 -23.60
N SER A 83 -8.90 -18.22 -24.67
CA SER A 83 -8.03 -18.13 -25.85
C SER A 83 -6.71 -17.44 -25.51
N TYR A 84 -6.75 -16.39 -24.71
CA TYR A 84 -5.60 -15.63 -24.25
C TYR A 84 -4.65 -16.49 -23.40
N LEU A 85 -5.15 -17.14 -22.35
CA LEU A 85 -4.34 -17.95 -21.47
C LEU A 85 -3.81 -19.22 -22.16
N LYS A 86 -4.58 -19.87 -23.03
CA LYS A 86 -4.10 -20.98 -23.85
C LYS A 86 -2.99 -20.56 -24.82
N PHE A 87 -3.06 -19.35 -25.37
CA PHE A 87 -2.01 -18.79 -26.22
C PHE A 87 -0.71 -18.61 -25.43
N PHE A 88 -0.77 -17.96 -24.26
CA PHE A 88 0.40 -17.76 -23.41
C PHE A 88 0.93 -19.07 -22.78
N LYS A 89 0.06 -20.01 -22.49
CA LYS A 89 0.47 -21.37 -22.10
C LYS A 89 1.40 -22.02 -23.13
N LYS A 90 1.08 -21.88 -24.42
CA LYS A 90 1.93 -22.39 -25.50
C LYS A 90 3.26 -21.66 -25.60
N ILE A 91 3.27 -20.32 -25.50
CA ILE A 91 4.49 -19.52 -25.55
C ILE A 91 5.41 -19.86 -24.35
N ALA A 92 4.83 -19.97 -23.16
CA ALA A 92 5.56 -20.31 -21.94
C ALA A 92 5.97 -21.78 -21.86
N ASN A 93 5.49 -22.60 -22.79
CA ASN A 93 5.67 -24.07 -22.76
C ASN A 93 5.25 -24.69 -21.41
N TYR A 94 4.15 -24.16 -20.81
CA TYR A 94 3.66 -24.61 -19.51
C TYR A 94 3.01 -26.01 -19.63
N PRO A 95 3.51 -27.04 -18.89
CA PRO A 95 3.14 -28.43 -19.17
C PRO A 95 1.79 -28.84 -18.58
N ALA A 96 1.41 -28.29 -17.42
CA ALA A 96 0.22 -28.73 -16.70
C ALA A 96 -1.10 -28.23 -17.33
N SER A 97 -2.22 -28.88 -16.95
CA SER A 97 -3.58 -28.37 -17.18
C SER A 97 -3.76 -27.01 -16.49
N LEU A 98 -4.73 -26.22 -16.91
CA LEU A 98 -5.02 -24.89 -16.30
C LEU A 98 -6.12 -24.97 -15.23
N ASP A 99 -6.72 -26.13 -14.98
CA ASP A 99 -7.96 -26.23 -14.20
C ASP A 99 -7.78 -25.79 -12.74
N SER A 100 -6.73 -26.29 -12.07
CA SER A 100 -6.42 -25.92 -10.69
C SER A 100 -6.01 -24.44 -10.55
N GLN A 101 -5.31 -23.92 -11.55
CA GLN A 101 -4.91 -22.52 -11.60
C GLN A 101 -6.12 -21.59 -11.84
N LEU A 102 -7.05 -21.99 -12.69
CA LEU A 102 -8.28 -21.22 -12.93
C LEU A 102 -9.10 -21.02 -11.67
N GLU A 103 -9.16 -22.06 -10.82
CA GLU A 103 -9.81 -21.96 -9.52
C GLU A 103 -9.02 -21.04 -8.57
N ALA A 104 -7.70 -21.24 -8.46
CA ALA A 104 -6.82 -20.44 -7.58
C ALA A 104 -6.83 -18.94 -7.94
N PHE A 105 -6.91 -18.60 -9.24
CA PHE A 105 -6.99 -17.22 -9.72
C PHE A 105 -8.44 -16.71 -9.84
N SER A 106 -9.45 -17.52 -9.47
CA SER A 106 -10.89 -17.19 -9.51
C SER A 106 -11.31 -16.64 -10.87
N LEU A 107 -11.03 -17.41 -11.94
CA LEU A 107 -11.30 -17.03 -13.35
C LEU A 107 -12.24 -18.01 -14.07
N LEU A 108 -12.83 -18.97 -13.37
CA LEU A 108 -13.73 -19.97 -13.95
C LEU A 108 -15.00 -19.33 -14.55
N ASP A 109 -15.58 -18.38 -13.83
CA ASP A 109 -16.81 -17.66 -14.22
C ASP A 109 -16.63 -16.80 -15.47
N VAL A 110 -15.41 -16.30 -15.72
CA VAL A 110 -15.08 -15.44 -16.85
C VAL A 110 -14.29 -16.14 -17.95
N TRP A 111 -14.14 -17.47 -17.87
CA TRP A 111 -13.30 -18.25 -18.81
C TRP A 111 -13.61 -18.03 -20.28
N GLN A 112 -14.90 -17.90 -20.62
CA GLN A 112 -15.38 -17.66 -22.00
C GLN A 112 -15.65 -16.18 -22.28
N THR A 113 -15.46 -15.30 -21.32
CA THR A 113 -15.70 -13.87 -21.45
C THR A 113 -14.56 -13.20 -22.22
N LYS A 114 -14.88 -12.25 -23.10
CA LYS A 114 -13.86 -11.43 -23.78
C LYS A 114 -13.18 -10.50 -22.81
N ILE A 115 -11.86 -10.34 -22.97
CA ILE A 115 -11.04 -9.51 -22.07
C ILE A 115 -11.54 -8.07 -21.97
N LYS A 116 -12.06 -7.48 -23.07
CA LYS A 116 -12.65 -6.13 -23.04
C LYS A 116 -13.88 -5.98 -22.12
N GLN A 117 -14.53 -7.08 -21.78
CA GLN A 117 -15.73 -7.10 -20.93
C GLN A 117 -15.41 -7.35 -19.46
N LEU A 118 -14.14 -7.66 -19.13
CA LEU A 118 -13.70 -7.87 -17.77
C LEU A 118 -13.65 -6.55 -17.02
N ASN A 119 -14.00 -6.61 -15.73
CA ASN A 119 -13.76 -5.51 -14.81
C ASN A 119 -12.26 -5.40 -14.46
N PRO A 120 -11.80 -4.31 -13.81
CA PRO A 120 -10.39 -4.12 -13.45
C PRO A 120 -9.82 -5.26 -12.60
N ASP A 121 -10.57 -5.78 -11.63
CA ASP A 121 -10.14 -6.86 -10.74
C ASP A 121 -9.85 -8.16 -11.51
N GLN A 122 -10.75 -8.52 -12.43
CA GLN A 122 -10.62 -9.69 -13.29
C GLN A 122 -9.44 -9.54 -14.26
N ARG A 123 -9.27 -8.35 -14.86
CA ARG A 123 -8.12 -8.05 -15.74
C ARG A 123 -6.80 -8.23 -15.02
N LYS A 124 -6.70 -7.74 -13.79
CA LYS A 124 -5.49 -7.85 -12.99
C LYS A 124 -5.15 -9.30 -12.66
N ARG A 125 -6.14 -10.13 -12.31
CA ARG A 125 -5.94 -11.58 -12.09
C ARG A 125 -5.56 -12.33 -13.36
N VAL A 126 -6.12 -11.97 -14.52
CA VAL A 126 -5.71 -12.54 -15.83
C VAL A 126 -4.27 -12.18 -16.16
N SER A 127 -3.84 -10.94 -15.90
CA SER A 127 -2.45 -10.51 -16.09
C SER A 127 -1.50 -11.28 -15.18
N LEU A 128 -1.85 -11.39 -13.90
CA LEU A 128 -1.06 -12.16 -12.93
C LEU A 128 -0.94 -13.63 -13.31
N PHE A 129 -2.05 -14.25 -13.76
CA PHE A 129 -2.03 -15.64 -14.22
C PHE A 129 -1.13 -15.83 -15.46
N ARG A 130 -1.18 -14.91 -16.40
CA ARG A 130 -0.29 -14.95 -17.56
C ARG A 130 1.18 -14.95 -17.12
N LEU A 131 1.58 -14.09 -16.19
CA LEU A 131 2.95 -14.05 -15.66
C LEU A 131 3.32 -15.37 -14.99
N PHE A 132 2.40 -15.95 -14.23
CA PHE A 132 2.58 -17.25 -13.58
C PHE A 132 2.86 -18.38 -14.58
N LEU A 133 2.25 -18.38 -15.77
CA LEU A 133 2.47 -19.42 -16.78
C LEU A 133 3.92 -19.54 -17.23
N PHE A 134 4.71 -18.48 -17.14
CA PHE A 134 6.14 -18.50 -17.46
C PHE A 134 7.00 -19.07 -16.34
N GLN A 135 6.40 -19.48 -15.22
CA GLN A 135 7.10 -20.05 -14.05
C GLN A 135 8.32 -19.22 -13.64
N PRO A 136 8.16 -17.91 -13.40
CA PRO A 136 9.28 -17.07 -13.02
C PRO A 136 9.82 -17.47 -11.66
N GLN A 137 11.11 -17.22 -11.44
CA GLN A 137 11.71 -17.33 -10.12
C GLN A 137 11.52 -16.05 -9.31
N VAL A 138 11.41 -14.90 -10.01
CA VAL A 138 11.18 -13.58 -9.41
C VAL A 138 10.08 -12.85 -10.16
N LEU A 139 9.12 -12.31 -9.41
CA LEU A 139 8.11 -11.37 -9.90
C LEU A 139 8.34 -9.98 -9.29
N LEU A 140 8.28 -8.96 -10.13
CA LEU A 140 8.29 -7.55 -9.73
C LEU A 140 6.90 -6.98 -9.96
N ILE A 141 6.24 -6.55 -8.89
CA ILE A 141 4.84 -6.07 -8.95
C ILE A 141 4.74 -4.69 -8.32
N GLU A 142 4.25 -3.72 -9.09
CA GLU A 142 3.99 -2.37 -8.61
C GLU A 142 2.51 -2.20 -8.27
N SER A 143 2.22 -1.56 -7.13
CA SER A 143 0.86 -1.22 -6.68
C SER A 143 -0.12 -2.40 -6.81
N PRO A 144 0.14 -3.50 -6.08
CA PRO A 144 -0.58 -4.77 -6.26
C PRO A 144 -2.07 -4.65 -6.04
N LEU A 145 -2.52 -3.76 -5.14
CA LEU A 145 -3.93 -3.67 -4.72
C LEU A 145 -4.62 -2.38 -5.20
N THR A 146 -3.88 -1.48 -5.85
CA THR A 146 -4.44 -0.22 -6.33
C THR A 146 -5.57 -0.45 -7.35
N ASN A 147 -6.68 0.28 -7.21
CA ASN A 147 -7.89 0.24 -8.05
C ASN A 147 -8.63 -1.11 -8.03
N LEU A 148 -8.43 -1.93 -7.02
CA LEU A 148 -9.24 -3.13 -6.78
C LEU A 148 -10.39 -2.82 -5.82
N THR A 149 -11.51 -3.52 -6.00
CA THR A 149 -12.59 -3.56 -5.01
C THR A 149 -12.18 -4.41 -3.80
N ASP A 150 -12.90 -4.34 -2.69
CA ASP A 150 -12.62 -5.17 -1.50
C ASP A 150 -12.67 -6.67 -1.85
N GLU A 151 -13.67 -7.11 -2.62
CA GLU A 151 -13.75 -8.47 -3.13
C GLU A 151 -12.58 -8.79 -4.07
N GLY A 152 -12.22 -7.83 -4.94
CA GLY A 152 -11.08 -7.95 -5.86
C GLY A 152 -9.77 -8.14 -5.12
N ILE A 153 -9.55 -7.43 -4.01
CA ILE A 153 -8.40 -7.58 -3.13
C ILE A 153 -8.33 -8.99 -2.55
N GLU A 154 -9.44 -9.51 -2.00
CA GLU A 154 -9.48 -10.86 -1.43
C GLU A 154 -9.11 -11.92 -2.45
N LEU A 155 -9.71 -11.84 -3.66
CA LEU A 155 -9.43 -12.79 -4.73
C LEU A 155 -8.00 -12.67 -5.28
N TYR A 156 -7.44 -11.47 -5.32
CA TYR A 156 -6.06 -11.24 -5.73
C TYR A 156 -5.06 -11.78 -4.70
N LEU A 157 -5.31 -11.59 -3.41
CA LEU A 157 -4.50 -12.15 -2.33
C LEU A 157 -4.51 -13.69 -2.34
N ARG A 158 -5.65 -14.31 -2.66
CA ARG A 158 -5.74 -15.77 -2.85
C ARG A 158 -4.86 -16.24 -4.01
N ALA A 159 -4.86 -15.53 -5.13
CA ALA A 159 -4.00 -15.83 -6.26
C ALA A 159 -2.51 -15.66 -5.92
N LEU A 160 -2.15 -14.61 -5.16
CA LEU A 160 -0.78 -14.43 -4.66
C LEU A 160 -0.36 -15.54 -3.72
N GLU A 161 -1.25 -16.02 -2.85
CA GLU A 161 -0.93 -17.15 -1.96
C GLU A 161 -0.66 -18.43 -2.74
N TYR A 162 -1.41 -18.69 -3.81
CA TYR A 162 -1.12 -19.79 -4.72
C TYR A 162 0.27 -19.68 -5.35
N ILE A 163 0.67 -18.47 -5.84
CA ILE A 163 2.00 -18.20 -6.39
C ILE A 163 3.10 -18.44 -5.34
N ARG A 164 2.87 -18.03 -4.11
CA ARG A 164 3.74 -18.23 -2.96
C ARG A 164 4.09 -19.69 -2.73
N GLN A 165 3.08 -20.56 -2.80
CA GLN A 165 3.26 -22.01 -2.61
C GLN A 165 4.16 -22.63 -3.69
N GLN A 166 4.35 -21.94 -4.83
CA GLN A 166 5.27 -22.35 -5.89
C GLN A 166 6.71 -21.84 -5.67
N LYS A 167 7.02 -21.26 -4.50
CA LYS A 167 8.35 -20.73 -4.12
C LYS A 167 8.85 -19.58 -5.00
N ILE A 168 7.96 -18.87 -5.65
CA ILE A 168 8.29 -17.69 -6.44
C ILE A 168 8.56 -16.52 -5.48
N ALA A 169 9.72 -15.89 -5.62
CA ALA A 169 10.04 -14.67 -4.89
C ALA A 169 9.31 -13.48 -5.51
N ILE A 170 8.77 -12.59 -4.67
CA ILE A 170 8.05 -11.42 -5.17
C ILE A 170 8.60 -10.16 -4.50
N LEU A 171 8.95 -9.17 -5.32
CA LEU A 171 9.28 -7.82 -4.89
C LEU A 171 8.10 -6.91 -5.23
N PHE A 172 7.44 -6.42 -4.19
CA PHE A 172 6.36 -5.46 -4.31
C PHE A 172 6.89 -4.04 -4.10
N THR A 173 6.34 -3.11 -4.86
CA THR A 173 6.52 -1.68 -4.59
C THR A 173 5.16 -1.00 -4.55
N ALA A 174 4.96 -0.04 -3.65
CA ALA A 174 3.75 0.74 -3.58
C ALA A 174 4.03 2.12 -2.97
N TYR A 175 3.18 3.08 -3.31
CA TYR A 175 3.22 4.41 -2.69
C TYR A 175 2.64 4.37 -1.27
N TYR A 176 1.58 3.60 -1.07
CA TYR A 176 0.93 3.41 0.23
C TYR A 176 1.46 2.16 0.91
N ILE A 177 1.98 2.33 2.12
CA ILE A 177 2.57 1.22 2.90
C ILE A 177 1.52 0.18 3.31
N GLU A 178 0.27 0.61 3.44
CA GLU A 178 -0.87 -0.22 3.82
C GLU A 178 -1.10 -1.37 2.82
N GLU A 179 -0.88 -1.11 1.53
CA GLU A 179 -0.94 -2.18 0.51
C GLU A 179 0.12 -3.25 0.76
N LEU A 180 1.32 -2.82 1.16
CA LEU A 180 2.46 -3.72 1.38
C LEU A 180 2.25 -4.62 2.59
N PHE A 181 1.56 -4.15 3.63
CA PHE A 181 1.24 -4.97 4.79
C PHE A 181 0.36 -6.18 4.46
N LEU A 182 -0.44 -6.10 3.41
CA LEU A 182 -1.31 -7.18 2.98
C LEU A 182 -0.58 -8.23 2.11
N VAL A 183 0.47 -7.83 1.41
CA VAL A 183 1.12 -8.67 0.40
C VAL A 183 2.55 -9.08 0.74
N SER A 184 3.20 -8.46 1.72
CA SER A 184 4.62 -8.64 2.03
C SER A 184 4.83 -9.06 3.48
N LYS A 185 5.92 -9.82 3.73
CA LYS A 185 6.38 -10.16 5.08
C LYS A 185 7.38 -9.14 5.60
N ASP A 186 8.34 -8.76 4.75
CA ASP A 186 9.37 -7.79 5.05
C ASP A 186 9.08 -6.50 4.29
N ILE A 187 9.02 -5.40 4.99
CA ILE A 187 8.68 -4.10 4.41
C ILE A 187 9.80 -3.12 4.66
N TYR A 188 10.16 -2.40 3.60
CA TYR A 188 11.15 -1.34 3.61
C TYR A 188 10.52 -0.02 3.20
N ARG A 189 11.06 1.07 3.73
CA ARG A 189 10.80 2.44 3.23
C ARG A 189 12.03 2.90 2.50
N TYR A 190 11.83 3.40 1.30
CA TYR A 190 12.88 4.07 0.57
C TYR A 190 12.92 5.57 0.93
N GLN A 191 14.08 6.05 1.33
CA GLN A 191 14.36 7.45 1.58
C GLN A 191 15.61 7.87 0.79
N ARG A 192 15.53 8.99 0.06
CA ARG A 192 16.63 9.44 -0.83
C ARG A 192 17.96 9.67 -0.11
N ASN A 193 17.91 10.00 1.18
CA ASN A 193 19.10 10.33 1.96
C ASN A 193 19.78 9.09 2.57
N THR A 194 19.00 8.13 3.04
CA THR A 194 19.45 6.98 3.82
C THR A 194 19.40 5.66 3.05
N GLY A 195 18.60 5.58 1.98
CA GLY A 195 18.41 4.36 1.21
C GLY A 195 17.19 3.57 1.67
N LEU A 196 17.31 2.24 1.75
CA LEU A 196 16.26 1.35 2.24
C LEU A 196 16.37 1.18 3.75
N GLU A 197 15.31 1.50 4.45
CA GLU A 197 15.17 1.27 5.88
C GLU A 197 14.09 0.21 6.12
N LYS A 198 14.44 -0.83 6.87
CA LYS A 198 13.46 -1.88 7.23
C LYS A 198 12.45 -1.28 8.20
N THR A 199 11.18 -1.49 7.91
CA THR A 199 10.10 -1.10 8.82
C THR A 199 9.90 -2.22 9.82
N ASP A 200 10.41 -2.04 11.05
CA ASP A 200 10.12 -2.96 12.13
C ASP A 200 8.67 -2.77 12.57
N LEU A 201 7.85 -3.79 12.37
CA LEU A 201 6.46 -3.82 12.84
C LEU A 201 6.35 -3.86 14.40
N LEU A 202 7.50 -3.87 15.10
CA LEU A 202 7.58 -4.09 16.53
C LEU A 202 8.26 -2.98 17.34
N SER A 203 8.65 -1.86 16.73
CA SER A 203 9.35 -0.79 17.47
C SER A 203 8.58 0.51 17.50
N GLU A 204 7.50 0.54 18.28
CA GLU A 204 7.16 1.67 19.15
C GLU A 204 6.35 1.13 20.33
N ASP A 205 6.95 1.24 21.52
CA ASP A 205 6.46 0.85 22.84
C ASP A 205 6.41 -0.65 23.19
N SER A 206 7.51 -1.17 23.69
CA SER A 206 7.51 -1.79 25.03
C SER A 206 8.88 -2.33 25.40
N ALA A 207 9.53 -1.64 26.31
CA ALA A 207 10.44 -2.27 27.27
C ALA A 207 9.56 -3.04 28.29
N LEU A 208 9.72 -4.35 28.36
CA LEU A 208 9.82 -5.28 29.49
C LEU A 208 9.33 -6.70 29.13
N PRO A 209 9.69 -7.74 29.93
CA PRO A 209 10.37 -8.91 29.38
C PRO A 209 9.54 -10.20 29.35
N SER A 210 10.02 -11.13 28.50
CA SER A 210 9.90 -12.61 28.52
C SER A 210 8.68 -13.27 29.19
N GLU A 211 7.98 -14.12 28.45
CA GLU A 211 7.96 -15.59 28.55
C GLU A 211 6.82 -16.19 27.72
N ASN A 212 7.19 -17.21 26.95
CA ASN A 212 6.40 -18.35 26.46
C ASN A 212 4.92 -18.18 26.08
N GLU A 213 4.57 -18.40 24.83
CA GLU A 213 3.70 -19.50 24.40
C GLU A 213 3.12 -19.28 22.99
N SER A 214 2.99 -20.37 22.27
CA SER A 214 2.28 -20.58 21.01
C SER A 214 1.13 -19.62 20.73
N GLN A 215 1.22 -18.77 19.70
CA GLN A 215 0.11 -17.91 19.30
C GLN A 215 -0.28 -18.08 17.84
N GLN A 216 -1.55 -18.41 17.71
CA GLN A 216 -2.37 -18.31 16.52
C GLN A 216 -2.22 -16.96 15.84
N LEU A 217 -2.12 -16.97 14.52
CA LEU A 217 -2.07 -15.80 13.66
C LEU A 217 -3.37 -14.98 13.77
N GLN A 218 -3.32 -13.89 14.55
CA GLN A 218 -4.32 -12.84 14.50
C GLN A 218 -3.78 -11.67 13.69
N PRO A 219 -4.57 -11.03 12.80
CA PRO A 219 -4.16 -9.83 12.08
C PRO A 219 -3.99 -8.67 13.07
N LYS A 220 -2.77 -8.30 13.44
CA LYS A 220 -2.47 -7.15 14.28
C LYS A 220 -2.38 -5.89 13.42
N ASN A 221 -3.18 -4.88 13.81
CA ASN A 221 -3.14 -3.47 13.43
C ASN A 221 -3.87 -3.04 12.15
N VAL A 222 -5.14 -3.44 12.01
CA VAL A 222 -6.09 -2.57 11.31
C VAL A 222 -6.69 -1.63 12.35
N PHE A 223 -6.14 -0.41 12.50
CA PHE A 223 -6.77 0.58 13.36
C PHE A 223 -7.97 1.19 12.62
N LYS A 224 -9.16 0.95 13.15
CA LYS A 224 -10.40 1.58 12.71
C LYS A 224 -11.08 2.24 13.90
N VAL A 225 -11.65 3.40 13.67
CA VAL A 225 -12.46 4.08 14.69
C VAL A 225 -13.86 3.53 14.66
N ALA A 226 -14.30 2.95 15.78
CA ALA A 226 -15.64 2.39 15.92
C ALA A 226 -16.65 3.49 16.26
N CYS A 227 -17.75 3.54 15.51
CA CYS A 227 -18.89 4.40 15.72
C CYS A 227 -20.14 3.55 15.95
N LYS A 228 -20.87 3.79 17.04
CA LYS A 228 -22.07 3.04 17.38
C LYS A 228 -23.30 3.80 16.88
N LEU A 229 -24.05 3.19 15.99
CA LEU A 229 -25.33 3.72 15.46
C LEU A 229 -26.45 2.72 15.75
N ALA A 230 -27.33 3.08 16.68
CA ALA A 230 -28.48 2.22 17.05
C ALA A 230 -28.09 0.72 17.16
N ASP A 231 -28.41 -0.07 16.14
CA ASP A 231 -28.23 -1.53 16.14
C ASP A 231 -26.95 -2.00 15.42
N LYS A 232 -26.10 -1.08 14.91
CA LYS A 232 -24.87 -1.42 14.17
C LYS A 232 -23.68 -0.64 14.65
N THR A 233 -22.50 -1.27 14.56
CA THR A 233 -21.22 -0.60 14.73
C THR A 233 -20.56 -0.44 13.37
N ILE A 234 -20.22 0.80 13.01
CA ILE A 234 -19.51 1.13 11.78
C ILE A 234 -18.05 1.41 12.12
N PHE A 235 -17.15 0.94 11.30
CA PHE A 235 -15.71 1.11 11.48
C PHE A 235 -15.14 1.97 10.35
N PHE A 236 -14.55 3.10 10.69
CA PHE A 236 -13.93 4.04 9.75
C PHE A 236 -12.41 3.97 9.82
N SER A 237 -11.77 3.99 8.66
CA SER A 237 -10.32 4.16 8.56
C SER A 237 -9.93 5.61 8.84
N PRO A 238 -8.78 5.89 9.47
CA PRO A 238 -8.34 7.27 9.73
C PRO A 238 -8.35 8.18 8.49
N ASN A 239 -8.02 7.64 7.32
CA ASN A 239 -7.97 8.38 6.05
C ASN A 239 -9.34 8.87 5.56
N GLU A 240 -10.44 8.26 6.02
CA GLU A 240 -11.80 8.66 5.67
C GLU A 240 -12.29 9.83 6.51
N ILE A 241 -11.66 10.07 7.67
CA ILE A 241 -12.08 11.05 8.66
C ILE A 241 -11.51 12.43 8.31
N ASP A 242 -12.37 13.43 8.21
CA ASP A 242 -11.97 14.82 7.97
C ASP A 242 -11.53 15.50 9.28
N TYR A 243 -12.37 15.40 10.31
CA TYR A 243 -12.08 15.88 11.66
C TYR A 243 -13.01 15.20 12.68
N ILE A 244 -12.75 15.42 13.95
CA ILE A 244 -13.58 14.96 15.06
C ILE A 244 -13.95 16.16 15.91
N GLU A 245 -15.23 16.27 16.25
CA GLU A 245 -15.77 17.35 17.06
C GLU A 245 -16.39 16.83 18.35
N SER A 246 -16.11 17.49 19.46
CA SER A 246 -16.77 17.18 20.73
C SER A 246 -18.04 18.04 20.89
N ILE A 247 -19.20 17.40 20.86
CA ILE A 247 -20.49 18.01 21.10
C ILE A 247 -21.13 17.32 22.30
N ASN A 248 -21.50 18.07 23.34
CA ASN A 248 -22.11 17.55 24.59
C ASN A 248 -21.32 16.37 25.21
N SER A 249 -20.00 16.47 25.24
CA SER A 249 -19.09 15.43 25.74
C SER A 249 -19.07 14.13 24.93
N VAL A 250 -19.69 14.10 23.74
CA VAL A 250 -19.63 12.98 22.81
C VAL A 250 -18.69 13.38 21.66
N SER A 251 -17.75 12.48 21.32
CA SER A 251 -16.87 12.65 20.18
C SER A 251 -17.61 12.25 18.90
N ASN A 252 -17.80 13.19 17.98
CA ASN A 252 -18.48 12.95 16.71
C ASN A 252 -17.46 13.01 15.58
N ILE A 253 -17.37 11.93 14.81
CA ILE A 253 -16.50 11.80 13.65
C ILE A 253 -17.19 12.40 12.43
N ARG A 254 -16.51 13.32 11.75
CA ARG A 254 -16.99 13.95 10.51
C ARG A 254 -16.37 13.28 9.30
N ILE A 255 -17.22 12.81 8.38
CA ILE A 255 -16.83 12.27 7.08
C ILE A 255 -17.73 12.91 6.02
N GLY A 256 -17.16 13.74 5.16
CA GLY A 256 -17.92 14.52 4.19
C GLY A 256 -18.97 15.41 4.87
N GLU A 257 -20.25 15.13 4.70
CA GLU A 257 -21.35 15.89 5.32
C GLU A 257 -22.01 15.17 6.51
N GLU A 258 -21.56 13.97 6.87
CA GLU A 258 -22.18 13.15 7.89
C GLU A 258 -21.39 13.15 9.22
N TYR A 259 -22.11 12.95 10.34
CA TYR A 259 -21.55 12.82 11.68
C TYR A 259 -21.85 11.45 12.25
N PHE A 260 -20.82 10.85 12.86
CA PHE A 260 -20.93 9.53 13.48
C PHE A 260 -20.42 9.60 14.93
N PRO A 261 -21.26 9.27 15.94
CA PRO A 261 -20.83 9.28 17.34
C PRO A 261 -19.83 8.16 17.59
N SER A 262 -18.68 8.52 18.15
CA SER A 262 -17.63 7.56 18.55
C SER A 262 -17.90 7.03 19.96
N VAL A 263 -17.47 5.79 20.19
CA VAL A 263 -17.43 5.20 21.55
C VAL A 263 -16.23 5.68 22.35
N LEU A 264 -15.21 6.27 21.66
CA LEU A 264 -13.98 6.75 22.30
C LEU A 264 -14.09 8.24 22.65
N THR A 265 -13.44 8.61 23.74
CA THR A 265 -13.30 10.01 24.14
C THR A 265 -12.35 10.77 23.21
N MET A 266 -12.42 12.12 23.23
CA MET A 266 -11.49 12.97 22.45
C MET A 266 -10.01 12.72 22.79
N THR A 267 -9.70 12.42 24.03
CA THR A 267 -8.32 12.14 24.49
C THR A 267 -7.84 10.80 23.95
N GLU A 268 -8.66 9.75 24.05
CA GLU A 268 -8.33 8.43 23.48
C GLU A 268 -8.19 8.48 21.95
N LEU A 269 -9.02 9.29 21.27
CA LEU A 269 -8.91 9.50 19.83
C LEU A 269 -7.67 10.28 19.46
N GLU A 270 -7.30 11.31 20.24
CA GLU A 270 -6.06 12.07 20.06
C GLU A 270 -4.83 11.15 20.15
N GLU A 271 -4.72 10.34 21.20
CA GLU A 271 -3.63 9.39 21.37
C GLU A 271 -3.54 8.36 20.25
N LYS A 272 -4.68 7.74 19.91
CA LYS A 272 -4.73 6.68 18.89
C LYS A 272 -4.55 7.18 17.46
N LEU A 273 -4.97 8.42 17.17
CA LEU A 273 -4.91 9.00 15.83
C LEU A 273 -3.69 9.90 15.60
N ALA A 274 -2.89 10.18 16.61
CA ALA A 274 -1.69 11.01 16.48
C ALA A 274 -0.76 10.50 15.38
N HIS A 275 -0.52 9.18 15.33
CA HIS A 275 0.33 8.53 14.32
C HIS A 275 -0.27 8.51 12.90
N PHE A 276 -1.55 8.84 12.76
CA PHE A 276 -2.24 8.93 11.46
C PHE A 276 -2.36 10.38 10.94
N GLY A 277 -1.62 11.31 11.56
CA GLY A 277 -1.61 12.71 11.14
C GLY A 277 -2.79 13.52 11.64
N PHE A 278 -3.38 13.13 12.78
CA PHE A 278 -4.38 13.94 13.46
C PHE A 278 -3.75 14.86 14.50
N PHE A 279 -4.29 16.05 14.58
CA PHE A 279 -3.79 17.10 15.49
C PHE A 279 -4.94 17.78 16.22
N ARG A 280 -4.82 17.96 17.53
CA ARG A 280 -5.81 18.65 18.33
C ARG A 280 -5.66 20.16 18.20
N CYS A 281 -6.33 20.74 17.25
CA CYS A 281 -6.25 22.17 16.94
C CYS A 281 -7.01 23.05 17.95
N HIS A 282 -8.01 22.48 18.64
CA HIS A 282 -8.82 23.17 19.65
C HIS A 282 -9.28 22.16 20.72
N ARG A 283 -9.69 22.62 21.91
CA ARG A 283 -10.23 21.74 22.96
C ARG A 283 -11.37 20.82 22.50
N SER A 284 -12.14 21.27 21.50
CA SER A 284 -13.28 20.54 20.95
C SER A 284 -13.02 19.94 19.56
N TYR A 285 -11.84 20.13 18.95
CA TYR A 285 -11.57 19.68 17.59
C TYR A 285 -10.24 18.96 17.45
N LEU A 286 -10.30 17.77 16.83
CA LEU A 286 -9.16 16.97 16.39
C LEU A 286 -9.22 16.88 14.86
N VAL A 287 -8.28 17.48 14.15
CA VAL A 287 -8.29 17.62 12.69
C VAL A 287 -7.30 16.67 12.03
N ASN A 288 -7.68 16.12 10.88
CA ASN A 288 -6.75 15.41 10.01
C ASN A 288 -5.92 16.43 9.23
N LEU A 289 -4.61 16.52 9.50
CA LEU A 289 -3.69 17.49 8.88
C LEU A 289 -3.64 17.35 7.36
N GLN A 290 -3.85 16.17 6.81
CA GLN A 290 -3.85 15.92 5.36
C GLN A 290 -5.08 16.54 4.66
N ARG A 291 -6.14 16.83 5.41
CA ARG A 291 -7.37 17.44 4.91
C ARG A 291 -7.34 18.98 4.96
N ILE A 292 -6.33 19.57 5.56
CA ILE A 292 -6.20 21.04 5.60
C ILE A 292 -5.84 21.56 4.20
N SER A 293 -6.57 22.59 3.75
CA SER A 293 -6.28 23.33 2.52
C SER A 293 -5.65 24.70 2.78
N GLU A 294 -6.13 25.41 3.81
CA GLU A 294 -5.71 26.78 4.09
C GLU A 294 -5.70 27.07 5.59
N LEU A 295 -4.78 27.96 6.00
CA LEU A 295 -4.75 28.57 7.33
C LEU A 295 -5.05 30.08 7.18
N ILE A 296 -6.16 30.55 7.73
CA ILE A 296 -6.54 31.96 7.69
C ILE A 296 -6.30 32.62 9.03
N SER A 297 -5.61 33.75 9.03
CA SER A 297 -5.45 34.63 10.19
C SER A 297 -6.39 35.82 10.07
N TYR A 298 -7.42 35.90 10.89
CA TYR A 298 -8.35 37.04 10.90
C TYR A 298 -7.86 38.18 11.78
N SER A 299 -7.01 37.91 12.77
CA SER A 299 -6.41 38.89 13.65
C SER A 299 -5.15 38.33 14.29
N LYS A 300 -4.40 39.13 15.04
CA LYS A 300 -3.17 38.68 15.76
C LYS A 300 -3.35 37.46 16.67
N ASN A 301 -4.61 37.09 17.01
CA ASN A 301 -4.93 36.05 17.96
C ASN A 301 -6.01 35.06 17.50
N SER A 302 -6.52 35.18 16.25
CA SER A 302 -7.61 34.33 15.75
C SER A 302 -7.21 33.65 14.46
N TYR A 303 -7.10 32.33 14.52
CA TYR A 303 -6.71 31.47 13.41
C TYR A 303 -7.81 30.46 13.09
N THR A 304 -7.99 30.18 11.80
CA THR A 304 -9.01 29.25 11.32
C THR A 304 -8.41 28.35 10.26
N LEU A 305 -8.63 27.06 10.38
CA LEU A 305 -8.27 26.04 9.39
C LEU A 305 -9.43 25.85 8.42
N ILE A 306 -9.13 25.82 7.13
CA ILE A 306 -10.07 25.45 6.06
C ILE A 306 -9.70 24.03 5.61
N LEU A 307 -10.70 23.17 5.53
CA LEU A 307 -10.52 21.79 5.07
C LEU A 307 -10.83 21.67 3.56
N LYS A 308 -10.21 20.70 2.91
CA LYS A 308 -10.50 20.31 1.52
C LYS A 308 -11.90 19.69 1.44
N GLY A 309 -12.68 20.02 0.42
CA GLY A 309 -13.98 19.42 0.17
C GLY A 309 -15.03 20.43 -0.29
N THR A 310 -16.21 19.92 -0.66
CA THR A 310 -17.35 20.70 -1.18
C THR A 310 -17.96 21.65 -0.13
N SER A 311 -17.90 21.29 1.14
CA SER A 311 -18.29 22.17 2.27
C SER A 311 -17.00 22.63 2.93
N ALA A 312 -16.54 23.85 2.66
CA ALA A 312 -15.35 24.44 3.28
C ALA A 312 -15.55 24.55 4.81
N ASN A 313 -15.34 23.46 5.53
CA ASN A 313 -15.47 23.42 6.98
C ASN A 313 -14.37 24.27 7.61
N LYS A 314 -14.79 25.21 8.46
CA LYS A 314 -13.92 26.14 9.17
C LYS A 314 -13.74 25.67 10.61
N LEU A 315 -12.53 25.31 10.98
CA LEU A 315 -12.21 24.86 12.34
C LEU A 315 -11.36 25.92 13.07
N PRO A 316 -11.65 26.22 14.33
CA PRO A 316 -10.84 27.15 15.10
C PRO A 316 -9.49 26.51 15.46
N LEU A 317 -8.41 27.27 15.33
CA LEU A 317 -7.09 26.89 15.79
C LEU A 317 -6.69 27.74 17.01
N SER A 318 -6.35 27.07 18.10
CA SER A 318 -5.86 27.73 19.29
C SER A 318 -4.48 28.36 19.04
N ARG A 319 -4.26 29.58 19.53
CA ARG A 319 -2.99 30.31 19.39
C ARG A 319 -1.80 29.50 19.92
N THR A 320 -1.97 28.82 21.03
CA THR A 320 -0.92 28.00 21.68
C THR A 320 -0.52 26.79 20.84
N ARG A 321 -1.39 26.35 19.95
CA ARG A 321 -1.17 25.17 19.07
C ARG A 321 -0.67 25.53 17.67
N LEU A 322 -0.60 26.84 17.33
CA LEU A 322 -0.22 27.26 15.97
C LEU A 322 1.20 26.85 15.59
N GLU A 323 2.17 27.10 16.47
CA GLU A 323 3.57 26.80 16.19
C GLU A 323 3.83 25.28 16.15
N GLU A 324 3.18 24.52 17.04
CA GLU A 324 3.24 23.06 17.06
C GLU A 324 2.68 22.47 15.74
N MET A 325 1.52 22.98 15.28
CA MET A 325 0.94 22.53 14.03
C MET A 325 1.83 22.86 12.83
N LYS A 326 2.44 24.04 12.76
CA LYS A 326 3.35 24.40 11.68
C LYS A 326 4.57 23.48 11.63
N GLN A 327 5.16 23.16 12.78
CA GLN A 327 6.26 22.21 12.84
C GLN A 327 5.90 20.82 12.32
N LEU A 328 4.64 20.36 12.52
CA LEU A 328 4.17 19.08 12.02
C LEU A 328 3.87 19.07 10.52
N ILE A 329 3.60 20.24 9.92
CA ILE A 329 3.28 20.35 8.48
C ILE A 329 4.53 20.70 7.65
N GLU A 330 5.42 21.52 8.19
CA GLU A 330 6.59 22.07 7.48
C GLU A 330 7.89 21.30 7.78
N GLY A 331 7.94 20.52 8.85
CA GLY A 331 9.08 19.71 9.29
C GLY A 331 9.09 18.35 8.74
#